data_ba7be7ff787a343fcf38fba2bcba6bf3
#
_entry.id   ba7be7ff787a343fcf38fba2bcba6bf3
#
_cell.length_a   1.000
_cell.length_b   1.000
_cell.length_c   1.000
_cell.angle_alpha   90.00
_cell.angle_beta   90.00
_cell.angle_gamma   90.00
#
_symmetry.space_group_name_H-M   'P 1'
#
loop_
_entity.id
_entity.type
_entity.pdbx_description
1 polymer ?
#
loop_
_entity_poly.entity_id
_entity_poly.type
_entity_poly.pdbx_seq_one_letter_code
_entity_poly.pdbx_strand_id
1 'polypeptide(L)'
;MVLILQADLEDHKMVSEEIAEVVRGLGAELEKVDLWGKKRFAYPIEKQLEGFYVLYTFKLDPAQVKEMERLLSLRPQVIRQMVVNLEEK
;
A
#
# COMPACT_ATOMS: atom_id res chain seq x y z
N MET A 1 -1.24 5.37 4.56
CA MET A 1 -0.42 4.97 3.41
C MET A 1 -1.33 4.67 2.23
N VAL A 2 -1.01 5.25 1.11
CA VAL A 2 -1.72 4.95 -0.13
C VAL A 2 -0.87 3.94 -0.91
N LEU A 3 -1.47 2.82 -1.26
CA LEU A 3 -0.79 1.74 -1.95
C LEU A 3 -1.44 1.54 -3.30
N ILE A 4 -0.61 1.38 -4.33
CA ILE A 4 -1.12 1.12 -5.69
C ILE A 4 -0.65 -0.26 -6.09
N LEU A 5 -1.61 -1.16 -6.33
CA LEU A 5 -1.35 -2.52 -6.75
C LEU A 5 -1.60 -2.65 -8.24
N GLN A 6 -1.03 -3.70 -8.84
CA GLN A 6 -1.29 -4.00 -10.24
C GLN A 6 -2.78 -4.23 -10.44
N ALA A 7 -3.32 -3.67 -11.51
CA ALA A 7 -4.76 -3.74 -11.77
C ALA A 7 -5.23 -5.13 -12.19
N ASP A 8 -4.33 -5.94 -12.73
CA ASP A 8 -4.69 -7.24 -13.30
C ASP A 8 -4.54 -8.40 -12.34
N LEU A 9 -4.39 -8.12 -11.04
CA LEU A 9 -4.35 -9.19 -10.05
C LEU A 9 -5.72 -9.83 -9.93
N GLU A 10 -5.72 -11.14 -9.65
CA GLU A 10 -6.98 -11.88 -9.55
C GLU A 10 -7.76 -11.53 -8.29
N ASP A 11 -7.06 -11.33 -7.19
CA ASP A 11 -7.73 -11.10 -5.91
C ASP A 11 -7.03 -10.00 -5.15
N HIS A 12 -7.48 -8.77 -5.38
CA HIS A 12 -6.90 -7.60 -4.73
C HIS A 12 -7.13 -7.61 -3.23
N LYS A 13 -8.27 -8.18 -2.81
CA LYS A 13 -8.56 -8.22 -1.39
C LYS A 13 -7.57 -9.11 -0.66
N MET A 14 -7.24 -10.27 -1.23
CA MET A 14 -6.29 -11.17 -0.61
C MET A 14 -4.90 -10.52 -0.53
N VAL A 15 -4.48 -9.87 -1.61
CA VAL A 15 -3.19 -9.19 -1.62
C VAL A 15 -3.16 -8.07 -0.59
N SER A 16 -4.25 -7.30 -0.48
CA SER A 16 -4.29 -6.22 0.48
C SER A 16 -4.22 -6.74 1.91
N GLU A 17 -4.80 -7.91 2.16
CA GLU A 17 -4.72 -8.52 3.50
C GLU A 17 -3.32 -9.03 3.80
N GLU A 18 -2.63 -9.58 2.80
CA GLU A 18 -1.25 -9.99 2.98
C GLU A 18 -0.37 -8.82 3.36
N ILE A 19 -0.58 -7.69 2.70
CA ILE A 19 0.18 -6.49 3.00
C ILE A 19 -0.15 -5.97 4.39
N ALA A 20 -1.42 -6.06 4.79
CA ALA A 20 -1.82 -5.67 6.14
C ALA A 20 -1.09 -6.50 7.19
N GLU A 21 -0.90 -7.79 6.92
CA GLU A 21 -0.16 -8.65 7.83
C GLU A 21 1.30 -8.23 7.94
N VAL A 22 1.90 -7.84 6.82
CA VAL A 22 3.27 -7.36 6.84
C VAL A 22 3.37 -6.11 7.72
N VAL A 23 2.43 -5.20 7.57
CA VAL A 23 2.41 -3.96 8.35
C VAL A 23 2.25 -4.26 9.84
N ARG A 24 1.33 -5.17 10.17
CA ARG A 24 1.12 -5.55 11.56
C ARG A 24 2.36 -6.23 12.15
N GLY A 25 3.04 -7.02 11.33
CA GLY A 25 4.24 -7.72 11.76
C GLY A 25 5.37 -6.79 12.15
N LEU A 26 5.33 -5.55 11.69
CA LEU A 26 6.31 -4.54 12.04
C LEU A 26 5.94 -3.79 13.32
N GLY A 27 4.84 -4.16 13.95
CA GLY A 27 4.39 -3.52 15.17
C GLY A 27 3.41 -2.38 14.95
N ALA A 28 2.90 -2.24 13.74
CA ALA A 28 1.95 -1.18 13.46
C ALA A 28 0.59 -1.46 14.08
N GLU A 29 -0.07 -0.39 14.48
CA GLU A 29 -1.43 -0.46 14.96
C GLU A 29 -2.34 -0.11 13.79
N LEU A 30 -2.82 -1.12 13.10
CA LEU A 30 -3.63 -0.93 11.89
C LEU A 30 -5.05 -0.58 12.27
N GLU A 31 -5.51 0.59 11.85
CA GLU A 31 -6.82 1.08 12.21
C GLU A 31 -7.85 0.86 11.13
N LYS A 32 -7.44 0.99 9.86
CA LYS A 32 -8.41 0.93 8.78
C LYS A 32 -7.73 0.52 7.49
N VAL A 33 -8.44 -0.24 6.68
CA VAL A 33 -8.01 -0.60 5.32
C VAL A 33 -9.18 -0.31 4.39
N ASP A 34 -8.98 0.63 3.45
CA ASP A 34 -10.00 1.00 2.47
C ASP A 34 -9.56 0.54 1.09
N LEU A 35 -10.41 -0.23 0.44
CA LEU A 35 -10.17 -0.64 -0.94
C LEU A 35 -10.87 0.37 -1.85
N TRP A 36 -10.10 1.22 -2.50
CA TRP A 36 -10.66 2.27 -3.33
C TRP A 36 -11.02 1.78 -4.72
N GLY A 37 -10.38 0.72 -5.18
CA GLY A 37 -10.70 0.16 -6.46
C GLY A 37 -9.73 0.59 -7.56
N LYS A 38 -10.05 0.17 -8.78
CA LYS A 38 -9.24 0.45 -9.94
C LYS A 38 -9.38 1.89 -10.37
N LYS A 39 -8.25 2.55 -10.64
CA LYS A 39 -8.24 3.92 -11.15
C LYS A 39 -7.23 4.04 -12.27
N ARG A 40 -7.54 4.90 -13.21
CA ARG A 40 -6.68 5.12 -14.36
C ARG A 40 -5.68 6.21 -14.05
N PHE A 41 -4.44 6.00 -14.49
CA PHE A 41 -3.40 7.00 -14.30
C PHE A 41 -3.47 8.05 -15.39
N ALA A 42 -3.09 9.28 -15.05
CA ALA A 42 -3.01 10.36 -16.04
C ALA A 42 -1.90 10.03 -17.06
N TYR A 43 -0.85 9.34 -16.63
CA TYR A 43 0.22 8.87 -17.48
C TYR A 43 0.73 7.55 -16.92
N PRO A 44 1.37 6.71 -17.75
CA PRO A 44 1.79 5.39 -17.27
C PRO A 44 2.77 5.45 -16.12
N ILE A 45 2.58 4.56 -15.15
CA ILE A 45 3.51 4.36 -14.04
C ILE A 45 3.99 2.93 -14.15
N GLU A 46 5.30 2.72 -14.23
CA GLU A 46 5.88 1.39 -14.38
C GLU A 46 5.25 0.65 -15.55
N LYS A 47 4.98 1.38 -16.64
CA LYS A 47 4.35 0.83 -17.85
C LYS A 47 2.92 0.34 -17.61
N GLN A 48 2.32 0.72 -16.49
CA GLN A 48 0.94 0.39 -16.17
C GLN A 48 0.06 1.60 -16.44
N LEU A 49 -1.10 1.38 -17.04
CA LEU A 49 -2.06 2.46 -17.31
C LEU A 49 -3.07 2.61 -16.19
N GLU A 50 -3.25 1.58 -15.38
CA GLU A 50 -4.22 1.57 -14.28
C GLU A 50 -3.60 0.93 -13.06
N GLY A 51 -4.18 1.20 -11.92
CA GLY A 51 -3.77 0.58 -10.68
C GLY A 51 -4.95 0.43 -9.73
N PHE A 52 -4.81 -0.47 -8.79
CA PHE A 52 -5.82 -0.68 -7.74
C PHE A 52 -5.35 0.03 -6.50
N TYR A 53 -6.14 0.99 -6.03
CA TYR A 53 -5.77 1.84 -4.90
C TYR A 53 -6.30 1.28 -3.59
N VAL A 54 -5.43 1.21 -2.60
CA VAL A 54 -5.79 0.78 -1.25
C VAL A 54 -5.24 1.80 -0.27
N LEU A 55 -6.08 2.23 0.66
CA LEU A 55 -5.65 3.16 1.70
C LEU A 55 -5.54 2.42 3.02
N TYR A 56 -4.37 2.52 3.65
CA TYR A 56 -4.12 1.94 4.97
C TYR A 56 -3.95 3.05 5.98
N THR A 57 -4.72 3.01 7.05
CA THR A 57 -4.59 3.95 8.15
C THR A 57 -4.03 3.19 9.34
N PHE A 58 -2.87 3.62 9.83
CA PHE A 58 -2.19 2.89 10.90
C PHE A 58 -1.23 3.82 11.63
N LYS A 59 -0.81 3.37 12.80
CA LYS A 59 0.23 4.04 13.57
C LYS A 59 1.45 3.13 13.60
N LEU A 60 2.60 3.69 13.27
CA LEU A 60 3.82 2.92 13.18
C LEU A 60 4.98 3.79 13.62
N ASP A 61 5.90 3.22 14.38
CA ASP A 61 7.11 3.90 14.79
C ASP A 61 7.89 4.35 13.55
N PRO A 62 8.27 5.63 13.47
CA PRO A 62 9.01 6.12 12.30
C PRO A 62 10.25 5.31 11.97
N ALA A 63 10.86 4.67 12.97
CA ALA A 63 12.02 3.83 12.73
C ALA A 63 11.70 2.61 11.88
N GLN A 64 10.42 2.20 11.87
CA GLN A 64 9.99 1.03 11.11
C GLN A 64 9.46 1.39 9.73
N VAL A 65 9.26 2.67 9.44
CA VAL A 65 8.65 3.07 8.17
C VAL A 65 9.56 2.69 6.99
N LYS A 66 10.86 2.88 7.14
CA LYS A 66 11.78 2.51 6.07
C LYS A 66 11.80 1.03 5.81
N GLU A 67 11.71 0.23 6.87
CA GLU A 67 11.68 -1.22 6.72
C GLU A 67 10.39 -1.64 6.01
N MET A 68 9.28 -1.00 6.37
CA MET A 68 8.01 -1.28 5.71
C MET A 68 8.10 -0.97 4.21
N GLU A 69 8.65 0.19 3.87
CA GLU A 69 8.79 0.56 2.47
C GLU A 69 9.67 -0.41 1.71
N ARG A 70 10.74 -0.88 2.35
CA ARG A 70 11.64 -1.84 1.73
C ARG A 70 10.92 -3.16 1.46
N LEU A 71 10.17 -3.66 2.46
CA LEU A 71 9.46 -4.91 2.31
C LEU A 71 8.39 -4.83 1.23
N LEU A 72 7.68 -3.72 1.17
CA LEU A 72 6.62 -3.56 0.18
C LEU A 72 7.17 -3.41 -1.22
N SER A 73 8.32 -2.74 -1.36
CA SER A 73 8.90 -2.55 -2.68
C SER A 73 9.46 -3.84 -3.27
N LEU A 74 9.65 -4.88 -2.44
CA LEU A 74 10.09 -6.19 -2.92
C LEU A 74 8.94 -7.01 -3.49
N ARG A 75 7.70 -6.56 -3.31
CA ARG A 75 6.54 -7.32 -3.79
C ARG A 75 6.19 -6.90 -5.21
N PRO A 76 6.14 -7.85 -6.15
CA PRO A 76 5.82 -7.50 -7.54
C PRO A 76 4.40 -7.00 -7.73
N GLN A 77 3.49 -7.28 -6.80
CA GLN A 77 2.12 -6.80 -6.90
C GLN A 77 2.01 -5.30 -6.64
N VAL A 78 3.01 -4.71 -5.98
CA VAL A 78 2.98 -3.30 -5.59
C VAL A 78 3.65 -2.47 -6.67
N ILE A 79 2.88 -1.56 -7.27
CA ILE A 79 3.42 -0.64 -8.26
C ILE A 79 4.09 0.53 -7.54
N ARG A 80 3.40 1.08 -6.54
CA ARG A 80 3.88 2.26 -5.86
C ARG A 80 3.27 2.35 -4.47
N GLN A 81 3.98 3.01 -3.58
CA GLN A 81 3.50 3.25 -2.24
C GLN A 81 3.84 4.68 -1.84
N MET A 82 2.92 5.31 -1.10
CA MET A 82 3.12 6.65 -0.60
C MET A 82 2.70 6.69 0.85
N VAL A 83 3.64 7.04 1.72
CA VAL A 83 3.35 7.14 3.15
C VAL A 83 3.08 8.60 3.48
N VAL A 84 1.89 8.85 4.04
CA VAL A 84 1.50 10.20 4.42
C VAL A 84 1.30 10.20 5.93
N ASN A 85 1.94 11.15 6.60
CA ASN A 85 1.81 11.28 8.04
C ASN A 85 0.63 12.20 8.33
N LEU A 86 -0.50 11.61 8.75
CA LEU A 86 -1.71 12.36 9.01
C LEU A 86 -1.71 13.05 10.37
N GLU A 87 -0.73 12.74 11.20
CA GLU A 87 -0.62 13.38 12.50
C GLU A 87 0.26 14.62 12.48
N GLU A 88 0.72 14.98 11.31
CA GLU A 88 1.57 16.14 11.14
C GLU A 88 0.88 17.41 11.58
N LYS A 89 1.60 18.25 12.30
CA LYS A 89 1.08 19.53 12.76
C LYS A 89 1.70 20.68 12.01
#